data_142dfddd03c6969c16f30c3aa14ea4f2
#
_entry.id   142dfddd03c6969c16f30c3aa14ea4f2
#
_cell.length_a   1.000
_cell.length_b   1.000
_cell.length_c   1.000
_cell.angle_alpha   90.00
_cell.angle_beta   90.00
_cell.angle_gamma   90.00
#
_symmetry.space_group_name_H-M   'P 1'
#
loop_
_entity.id
_entity.type
_entity.pdbx_description
1 polymer ?
#
loop_
_entity_poly.entity_id
_entity_poly.type
_entity_poly.pdbx_seq_one_letter_code
_entity_poly.pdbx_strand_id
1 'polypeptide(L)'
;MNAPSGWLFDIEADGLYLQSTKIWYIRLTSLDGSRTLSVKPFEIGNEKAKELIMNWVNSFEDGSLVVSHNGIGYDLWMLWKILDIVPRVGKNGKDFLGVKHVQFIDTYVLSMYLHPNQSSHSLAFLSSGNDHSKMEYREQLILLGDLSEDDKKGHEFSFYHPLMDSYCDTDVLALNDVFNYLWKCGTQMYGEGWLHPSFRQMQKDYWLFSAQSYTGVKFDKEFAKELVLRIEQEMLVLKQEVDPLLPPRELKGTELAFYKMPAKPFTTSGEMSATLNKWLLKIGAELVDGIVYAKGVSAPLIANSVFPVKLPMEISDNTELKDFFIKNGWTPSDDHWNFKKDSNNKPLRDERGRLIKTTPKIQHQGNICPNLLKIEGEIPSKIVKYLSLRNRKGVVEGWLKNWRLDFDGRLSAEISGYAPTSRVKHKVVVNCPKADVKVLLGAEMRSLFCVDYGNWYIGTDAAALENRTLSHYTYKYDNGFFADLNLNGDIHSSNAFAFFPHLEEIFNRNDTTLNENPLFKPWRNKAKTGR
;
A
#
# COMPACT_ATOMS: atom_id res chain seq x y z
N MET A 1 8.04 4.48 39.46
CA MET A 1 6.96 3.49 39.46
C MET A 1 7.57 2.20 38.91
N ASN A 2 7.49 1.12 39.64
CA ASN A 2 8.00 -0.16 39.18
C ASN A 2 7.13 -0.64 38.02
N ALA A 3 7.77 -1.12 36.93
CA ALA A 3 7.07 -1.84 35.90
C ALA A 3 6.33 -3.03 36.53
N PRO A 4 5.15 -3.42 36.04
CA PRO A 4 4.44 -4.58 36.56
C PRO A 4 5.27 -5.85 36.38
N SER A 5 5.06 -6.87 37.20
CA SER A 5 5.67 -8.17 37.01
C SER A 5 5.27 -8.77 35.66
N GLY A 6 6.19 -9.37 34.94
CA GLY A 6 5.89 -9.89 33.63
C GLY A 6 7.08 -10.52 32.94
N TRP A 7 6.87 -10.88 31.70
CA TRP A 7 7.78 -11.68 30.89
C TRP A 7 7.87 -11.14 29.47
N LEU A 8 9.07 -11.19 28.93
CA LEU A 8 9.37 -10.88 27.54
C LEU A 8 9.60 -12.19 26.79
N PHE A 9 9.20 -12.27 25.54
CA PHE A 9 9.62 -13.37 24.68
C PHE A 9 9.79 -12.96 23.22
N ASP A 10 10.66 -13.70 22.54
CA ASP A 10 10.93 -13.57 21.12
C ASP A 10 11.28 -14.95 20.54
N ILE A 11 11.08 -15.13 19.23
CA ILE A 11 11.25 -16.39 18.52
C ILE A 11 12.03 -16.20 17.22
N GLU A 12 13.04 -17.03 16.99
CA GLU A 12 13.73 -17.15 15.73
C GLU A 12 13.34 -18.44 15.00
N ALA A 13 13.05 -18.35 13.70
CA ALA A 13 12.56 -19.44 12.88
C ALA A 13 13.20 -19.44 11.48
N ASP A 14 12.99 -20.53 10.73
CA ASP A 14 13.58 -20.74 9.40
C ASP A 14 12.96 -19.91 8.27
N GLY A 15 12.03 -19.02 8.56
CA GLY A 15 11.42 -18.13 7.58
C GLY A 15 10.10 -17.51 8.02
N LEU A 16 9.39 -16.92 7.07
CA LEU A 16 8.08 -16.34 7.34
C LEU A 16 7.03 -17.42 7.61
N TYR A 17 6.00 -17.11 8.38
CA TYR A 17 4.99 -18.04 8.89
C TYR A 17 4.51 -19.10 7.88
N LEU A 18 4.13 -18.71 6.66
CA LEU A 18 3.60 -19.67 5.68
C LEU A 18 4.65 -20.69 5.22
N GLN A 19 5.89 -20.29 5.08
CA GLN A 19 7.00 -21.09 4.58
C GLN A 19 7.79 -21.79 5.68
N SER A 20 7.75 -21.24 6.89
CA SER A 20 8.52 -21.75 8.02
C SER A 20 8.11 -23.17 8.42
N THR A 21 9.08 -23.99 8.74
CA THR A 21 8.94 -25.40 9.16
C THR A 21 9.56 -25.68 10.52
N LYS A 22 10.38 -24.77 11.02
CA LYS A 22 11.16 -24.94 12.26
C LYS A 22 11.24 -23.65 13.05
N ILE A 23 11.27 -23.79 14.36
CA ILE A 23 11.73 -22.77 15.29
C ILE A 23 13.15 -23.12 15.70
N TRP A 24 14.08 -22.20 15.53
CA TRP A 24 15.47 -22.36 15.91
C TRP A 24 15.67 -22.06 17.39
N TYR A 25 15.16 -20.92 17.85
CA TYR A 25 15.41 -20.44 19.20
C TYR A 25 14.18 -19.71 19.74
N ILE A 26 13.90 -19.93 21.02
CA ILE A 26 12.89 -19.21 21.78
C ILE A 26 13.55 -18.66 23.04
N ARG A 27 13.45 -17.36 23.23
CA ARG A 27 13.94 -16.69 24.43
C ARG A 27 12.79 -16.15 25.25
N LEU A 28 12.81 -16.45 26.53
CA LEU A 28 11.84 -15.99 27.52
C LEU A 28 12.62 -15.39 28.70
N THR A 29 12.29 -14.17 29.10
CA THR A 29 13.02 -13.45 30.16
C THR A 29 12.02 -12.69 31.03
N SER A 30 12.16 -12.72 32.37
CA SER A 30 11.36 -11.85 33.23
C SER A 30 11.70 -10.37 33.01
N LEU A 31 10.74 -9.48 33.19
CA LEU A 31 10.94 -8.04 33.00
C LEU A 31 12.06 -7.45 33.87
N ASP A 32 12.34 -8.07 35.02
CA ASP A 32 13.45 -7.73 35.92
C ASP A 32 14.79 -8.40 35.55
N GLY A 33 14.79 -9.25 34.51
CA GLY A 33 15.98 -9.99 34.05
C GLY A 33 16.44 -11.11 34.97
N SER A 34 15.76 -11.36 36.10
CA SER A 34 16.23 -12.34 37.12
C SER A 34 16.03 -13.80 36.71
N ARG A 35 15.10 -14.09 35.82
CA ARG A 35 14.77 -15.44 35.34
C ARG A 35 14.75 -15.47 33.82
N THR A 36 15.40 -16.49 33.25
CA THR A 36 15.46 -16.70 31.80
C THR A 36 15.21 -18.16 31.45
N LEU A 37 14.62 -18.40 30.29
CA LEU A 37 14.50 -19.71 29.69
C LEU A 37 14.86 -19.61 28.20
N SER A 38 15.77 -20.46 27.75
CA SER A 38 16.13 -20.60 26.33
C SER A 38 15.72 -22.00 25.87
N VAL A 39 15.02 -22.09 24.75
CA VAL A 39 14.53 -23.34 24.20
C VAL A 39 14.94 -23.44 22.72
N LYS A 40 15.55 -24.57 22.36
CA LYS A 40 15.93 -24.91 20.98
C LYS A 40 15.12 -26.11 20.51
N PRO A 41 13.95 -25.94 19.94
CA PRO A 41 13.08 -27.07 19.56
C PRO A 41 13.75 -28.06 18.62
N PHE A 42 14.63 -27.59 17.73
CA PHE A 42 15.35 -28.46 16.79
C PHE A 42 16.36 -29.40 17.47
N GLU A 43 16.86 -29.08 18.67
CA GLU A 43 17.78 -29.93 19.43
C GLU A 43 17.03 -30.92 20.34
N ILE A 44 15.97 -30.50 21.00
CA ILE A 44 15.30 -31.30 22.05
C ILE A 44 14.01 -31.96 21.58
N GLY A 45 13.51 -31.60 20.39
CA GLY A 45 12.24 -32.04 19.84
C GLY A 45 11.06 -31.14 20.27
N ASN A 46 10.05 -31.06 19.39
CA ASN A 46 8.90 -30.15 19.55
C ASN A 46 8.06 -30.45 20.80
N GLU A 47 7.82 -31.74 21.12
CA GLU A 47 7.01 -32.13 22.29
C GLU A 47 7.67 -31.68 23.60
N LYS A 48 8.99 -31.88 23.74
CA LYS A 48 9.70 -31.44 24.94
C LYS A 48 9.80 -29.92 25.02
N ALA A 49 9.98 -29.26 23.89
CA ALA A 49 9.95 -27.80 23.81
C ALA A 49 8.57 -27.24 24.25
N LYS A 50 7.49 -27.85 23.76
CA LYS A 50 6.12 -27.55 24.18
C LYS A 50 5.92 -27.70 25.68
N GLU A 51 6.36 -28.84 26.25
CA GLU A 51 6.29 -29.10 27.68
C GLU A 51 7.02 -28.03 28.51
N LEU A 52 8.25 -27.69 28.14
CA LEU A 52 9.05 -26.68 28.83
C LEU A 52 8.37 -25.29 28.80
N ILE A 53 7.87 -24.88 27.63
CA ILE A 53 7.18 -23.61 27.48
C ILE A 53 5.90 -23.59 28.30
N MET A 54 5.09 -24.65 28.23
CA MET A 54 3.83 -24.72 28.97
C MET A 54 4.05 -24.75 30.48
N ASN A 55 5.07 -25.48 30.98
CA ASN A 55 5.44 -25.47 32.38
C ASN A 55 5.85 -24.08 32.85
N TRP A 56 6.62 -23.38 32.02
CA TRP A 56 7.05 -22.03 32.32
C TRP A 56 5.86 -21.05 32.33
N VAL A 57 4.98 -21.11 31.31
CA VAL A 57 3.75 -20.30 31.24
C VAL A 57 2.83 -20.56 32.44
N ASN A 58 2.67 -21.82 32.88
CA ASN A 58 1.89 -22.19 34.05
C ASN A 58 2.47 -21.68 35.38
N SER A 59 3.73 -21.25 35.39
CA SER A 59 4.38 -20.65 36.55
C SER A 59 4.13 -19.14 36.69
N PHE A 60 3.39 -18.52 35.75
CA PHE A 60 3.10 -17.09 35.82
C PHE A 60 2.14 -16.78 36.96
N GLU A 61 2.41 -15.68 37.65
CA GLU A 61 1.53 -15.14 38.66
C GLU A 61 0.31 -14.46 38.04
N ASP A 62 -0.80 -14.45 38.78
CA ASP A 62 -2.02 -13.75 38.38
C ASP A 62 -1.74 -12.26 38.13
N GLY A 63 -2.17 -11.76 36.98
CA GLY A 63 -1.95 -10.37 36.56
C GLY A 63 -0.62 -10.08 35.91
N SER A 64 0.27 -11.07 35.75
CA SER A 64 1.53 -10.93 35.02
C SER A 64 1.29 -10.44 33.59
N LEU A 65 2.21 -9.63 33.07
CA LEU A 65 2.25 -9.24 31.69
C LEU A 65 3.08 -10.23 30.87
N VAL A 66 2.69 -10.51 29.64
CA VAL A 66 3.51 -11.17 28.64
C VAL A 66 3.69 -10.23 27.47
N VAL A 67 4.91 -9.90 27.16
CA VAL A 67 5.26 -8.85 26.22
C VAL A 67 6.08 -9.43 25.07
N SER A 68 5.70 -9.12 23.84
CA SER A 68 6.50 -9.39 22.65
C SER A 68 6.44 -8.21 21.67
N HIS A 69 7.25 -8.24 20.63
CA HIS A 69 7.19 -7.26 19.56
C HIS A 69 6.69 -7.90 18.27
N ASN A 70 5.50 -7.51 17.81
CA ASN A 70 4.81 -8.15 16.67
C ASN A 70 4.47 -9.64 16.91
N GLY A 71 4.42 -10.06 18.17
CA GLY A 71 4.13 -11.44 18.52
C GLY A 71 2.73 -11.90 18.11
N ILE A 72 1.74 -11.00 18.13
CA ILE A 72 0.41 -11.26 17.57
C ILE A 72 0.49 -11.46 16.05
N GLY A 73 1.43 -10.81 15.40
CA GLY A 73 1.63 -10.92 13.95
C GLY A 73 2.43 -12.14 13.53
N TYR A 74 3.27 -12.72 14.40
CA TYR A 74 4.20 -13.77 14.03
C TYR A 74 4.40 -14.86 15.11
N ASP A 75 4.97 -14.52 16.26
CA ASP A 75 5.47 -15.52 17.23
C ASP A 75 4.37 -16.46 17.74
N LEU A 76 3.20 -15.94 18.04
CA LEU A 76 2.05 -16.75 18.50
C LEU A 76 1.58 -17.73 17.43
N TRP A 77 1.65 -17.35 16.16
CA TRP A 77 1.33 -18.23 15.04
C TRP A 77 2.38 -19.30 14.84
N MET A 78 3.67 -18.98 15.08
CA MET A 78 4.75 -19.94 15.02
C MET A 78 4.66 -20.98 16.13
N LEU A 79 4.36 -20.56 17.36
CA LEU A 79 4.09 -21.47 18.47
C LEU A 79 2.94 -22.42 18.15
N TRP A 80 1.88 -21.92 17.55
CA TRP A 80 0.75 -22.77 17.14
C TRP A 80 1.13 -23.74 16.03
N LYS A 81 1.75 -23.25 14.97
CA LYS A 81 2.07 -24.05 13.77
C LYS A 81 3.08 -25.17 14.06
N ILE A 82 4.13 -24.87 14.83
CA ILE A 82 5.29 -25.76 14.99
C ILE A 82 5.19 -26.58 16.28
N LEU A 83 4.72 -25.98 17.37
CA LEU A 83 4.66 -26.62 18.68
C LEU A 83 3.24 -27.00 19.10
N ASP A 84 2.23 -26.77 18.26
CA ASP A 84 0.82 -27.01 18.61
C ASP A 84 0.41 -26.34 19.94
N ILE A 85 0.97 -25.17 20.21
CA ILE A 85 0.59 -24.32 21.34
C ILE A 85 -0.44 -23.31 20.85
N VAL A 86 -1.72 -23.60 21.09
CA VAL A 86 -2.82 -22.73 20.60
C VAL A 86 -2.87 -21.45 21.41
N PRO A 87 -2.62 -20.28 20.81
CA PRO A 87 -2.77 -19.01 21.50
C PRO A 87 -4.26 -18.75 21.77
N ARG A 88 -4.61 -18.50 23.02
CA ARG A 88 -5.95 -18.04 23.40
C ARG A 88 -5.87 -16.56 23.72
N VAL A 89 -6.37 -15.75 22.80
CA VAL A 89 -6.64 -14.33 23.10
C VAL A 89 -8.07 -14.27 23.64
N GLY A 90 -8.22 -14.35 24.94
CA GLY A 90 -9.52 -14.40 25.59
C GLY A 90 -10.37 -13.15 25.35
N LYS A 91 -11.69 -13.25 25.62
CA LYS A 91 -12.68 -12.16 25.45
C LYS A 91 -12.27 -10.83 26.11
N ASN A 92 -11.40 -10.89 27.12
CA ASN A 92 -10.94 -9.73 27.89
C ASN A 92 -9.44 -9.42 27.73
N GLY A 93 -8.72 -10.06 26.79
CA GLY A 93 -7.26 -9.92 26.65
C GLY A 93 -6.46 -10.47 27.83
N LYS A 94 -7.08 -11.34 28.65
CA LYS A 94 -6.50 -11.88 29.89
C LYS A 94 -6.04 -13.34 29.78
N ASP A 95 -6.17 -13.95 28.63
CA ASP A 95 -5.75 -15.34 28.43
C ASP A 95 -4.63 -15.40 27.39
N PHE A 96 -3.43 -15.71 27.83
CA PHE A 96 -2.31 -16.00 26.97
C PHE A 96 -1.98 -17.49 27.03
N LEU A 97 -1.94 -18.17 25.91
CA LEU A 97 -1.65 -19.63 25.80
C LEU A 97 -2.51 -20.50 26.75
N GLY A 98 -3.72 -20.07 27.05
CA GLY A 98 -4.66 -20.79 27.92
C GLY A 98 -4.49 -20.55 29.43
N VAL A 99 -3.57 -19.69 29.84
CA VAL A 99 -3.39 -19.29 31.24
C VAL A 99 -4.34 -18.14 31.57
N LYS A 100 -5.20 -18.35 32.58
CA LYS A 100 -6.13 -17.31 33.07
C LYS A 100 -5.34 -16.21 33.79
N HIS A 101 -5.81 -14.95 33.62
CA HIS A 101 -5.32 -13.75 34.33
C HIS A 101 -4.00 -13.14 33.84
N VAL A 102 -3.36 -13.66 32.80
CA VAL A 102 -2.21 -13.04 32.15
C VAL A 102 -2.66 -12.03 31.10
N GLN A 103 -1.98 -10.91 30.99
CA GLN A 103 -2.26 -9.88 29.99
C GLN A 103 -1.16 -9.88 28.92
N PHE A 104 -1.56 -10.14 27.68
CA PHE A 104 -0.62 -10.05 26.56
C PHE A 104 -0.51 -8.60 26.06
N ILE A 105 0.72 -8.15 25.82
CA ILE A 105 1.03 -6.82 25.27
C ILE A 105 1.98 -6.99 24.08
N ASP A 106 1.47 -6.60 22.92
CA ASP A 106 2.28 -6.47 21.72
C ASP A 106 2.80 -5.03 21.59
N THR A 107 4.11 -4.84 21.70
CA THR A 107 4.72 -3.50 21.66
C THR A 107 4.64 -2.85 20.28
N TYR A 108 4.53 -3.62 19.20
CA TYR A 108 4.26 -3.09 17.87
C TYR A 108 2.87 -2.43 17.82
N VAL A 109 1.84 -3.12 18.33
CA VAL A 109 0.48 -2.59 18.42
C VAL A 109 0.40 -1.44 19.42
N LEU A 110 1.11 -1.56 20.55
CA LEU A 110 1.15 -0.52 21.57
C LEU A 110 1.78 0.78 21.04
N SER A 111 2.85 0.67 20.28
CA SER A 111 3.48 1.82 19.63
C SER A 111 2.55 2.49 18.61
N MET A 112 1.80 1.71 17.82
CA MET A 112 0.78 2.27 16.92
C MET A 112 -0.36 2.97 17.67
N TYR A 113 -0.74 2.44 18.83
CA TYR A 113 -1.78 3.02 19.67
C TYR A 113 -1.37 4.36 20.29
N LEU A 114 -0.18 4.42 20.86
CA LEU A 114 0.33 5.61 21.55
C LEU A 114 0.88 6.67 20.59
N HIS A 115 1.48 6.25 19.48
CA HIS A 115 2.19 7.12 18.53
C HIS A 115 1.71 6.90 17.07
N PRO A 116 0.43 7.13 16.74
CA PRO A 116 -0.13 6.80 15.44
C PRO A 116 0.50 7.56 14.25
N ASN A 117 1.17 8.67 14.51
CA ASN A 117 1.83 9.50 13.50
C ASN A 117 3.31 9.14 13.27
N GLN A 118 3.83 8.13 13.97
CA GLN A 118 5.22 7.71 13.85
C GLN A 118 5.48 7.06 12.49
N SER A 119 6.68 7.27 11.94
CA SER A 119 7.05 6.79 10.60
C SER A 119 7.24 5.28 10.53
N SER A 120 7.69 4.67 11.63
CA SER A 120 7.89 3.22 11.77
C SER A 120 7.61 2.77 13.20
N HIS A 121 7.14 1.54 13.35
CA HIS A 121 6.89 0.88 14.63
C HIS A 121 7.75 -0.39 14.78
N SER A 122 8.74 -0.62 13.91
CA SER A 122 9.65 -1.78 14.01
C SER A 122 10.53 -1.70 15.26
N LEU A 123 10.93 -2.85 15.80
CA LEU A 123 11.80 -2.91 16.97
C LEU A 123 13.11 -2.15 16.72
N ALA A 124 13.74 -2.33 15.55
CA ALA A 124 14.94 -1.60 15.18
C ALA A 124 14.78 -0.07 15.21
N PHE A 125 13.64 0.44 14.76
CA PHE A 125 13.36 1.89 14.81
C PHE A 125 13.09 2.37 16.24
N LEU A 126 12.31 1.60 17.02
CA LEU A 126 11.93 1.97 18.38
C LEU A 126 13.10 1.88 19.36
N SER A 127 14.03 0.94 19.17
CA SER A 127 15.21 0.76 20.00
C SER A 127 16.39 1.64 19.58
N SER A 128 16.29 2.32 18.44
CA SER A 128 17.34 3.21 17.94
C SER A 128 17.60 4.36 18.95
N GLY A 129 18.80 4.38 19.52
CA GLY A 129 19.21 5.36 20.54
C GLY A 129 18.94 4.94 21.99
N ASN A 130 18.44 3.72 22.24
CA ASN A 130 18.36 3.11 23.55
C ASN A 130 19.68 2.41 23.92
N ASP A 131 19.82 1.96 25.18
CA ASP A 131 20.99 1.24 25.65
C ASP A 131 21.20 -0.08 24.90
N HIS A 132 20.11 -0.74 24.49
CA HIS A 132 20.12 -1.93 23.66
C HIS A 132 19.43 -1.64 22.32
N SER A 133 20.19 -1.80 21.23
CA SER A 133 19.69 -1.69 19.86
C SER A 133 19.68 -3.07 19.19
N LYS A 134 18.80 -3.20 18.18
CA LYS A 134 18.73 -4.44 17.39
C LYS A 134 20.09 -4.73 16.72
N MET A 135 20.54 -5.99 16.82
CA MET A 135 21.79 -6.46 16.23
C MET A 135 21.65 -6.58 14.70
N GLU A 136 22.71 -6.20 13.97
CA GLU A 136 22.80 -6.37 12.52
C GLU A 136 23.25 -7.81 12.18
N TYR A 137 22.33 -8.78 12.37
CA TYR A 137 22.62 -10.21 12.29
C TYR A 137 23.15 -10.64 10.91
N ARG A 138 22.50 -10.18 9.83
CA ARG A 138 22.91 -10.49 8.47
C ARG A 138 24.32 -9.99 8.15
N GLU A 139 24.61 -8.77 8.52
CA GLU A 139 25.90 -8.12 8.29
C GLU A 139 27.03 -8.86 9.03
N GLN A 140 26.75 -9.36 10.22
CA GLN A 140 27.72 -10.17 10.97
C GLN A 140 27.98 -11.52 10.32
N LEU A 141 26.95 -12.20 9.80
CA LEU A 141 27.15 -13.46 9.06
C LEU A 141 27.98 -13.25 7.78
N ILE A 142 27.76 -12.13 7.08
CA ILE A 142 28.57 -11.76 5.90
C ILE A 142 30.03 -11.52 6.30
N LEU A 143 30.28 -10.80 7.39
CA LEU A 143 31.65 -10.55 7.90
C LEU A 143 32.38 -11.84 8.31
N LEU A 144 31.63 -12.84 8.80
CA LEU A 144 32.19 -14.16 9.16
C LEU A 144 32.41 -15.05 7.93
N GLY A 145 31.86 -14.71 6.78
CA GLY A 145 31.89 -15.52 5.56
C GLY A 145 30.88 -16.66 5.52
N ASP A 146 29.92 -16.67 6.45
CA ASP A 146 28.85 -17.69 6.54
C ASP A 146 27.64 -17.34 5.70
N LEU A 147 27.58 -16.10 5.15
CA LEU A 147 26.57 -15.61 4.22
C LEU A 147 27.22 -14.75 3.14
N SER A 148 26.70 -14.81 1.90
CA SER A 148 27.13 -13.93 0.81
C SER A 148 26.28 -12.65 0.75
N GLU A 149 26.88 -11.55 0.28
CA GLU A 149 26.15 -10.32 -0.04
C GLU A 149 25.07 -10.55 -1.11
N ASP A 150 25.32 -11.48 -2.05
CA ASP A 150 24.41 -11.84 -3.15
C ASP A 150 23.24 -12.73 -2.69
N ASP A 151 23.30 -13.29 -1.48
CA ASP A 151 22.20 -14.09 -0.93
C ASP A 151 20.94 -13.24 -0.74
N LYS A 152 19.78 -13.83 -1.04
CA LYS A 152 18.50 -13.15 -0.87
C LYS A 152 18.28 -12.78 0.60
N LYS A 153 17.75 -11.59 0.85
CA LYS A 153 17.33 -11.18 2.19
C LYS A 153 16.34 -12.20 2.78
N GLY A 154 16.59 -12.62 4.01
CA GLY A 154 15.86 -13.67 4.72
C GLY A 154 16.55 -15.04 4.64
N HIS A 155 17.56 -15.22 3.78
CA HIS A 155 18.33 -16.47 3.71
C HIS A 155 19.13 -16.72 4.99
N GLU A 156 19.52 -15.67 5.70
CA GLU A 156 20.17 -15.68 7.01
C GLU A 156 19.40 -16.48 8.07
N PHE A 157 18.10 -16.65 7.90
CA PHE A 157 17.26 -17.44 8.82
C PHE A 157 17.01 -18.88 8.36
N SER A 158 17.42 -19.27 7.15
CA SER A 158 17.15 -20.62 6.60
C SER A 158 17.95 -21.73 7.28
N PHE A 159 18.96 -21.39 8.03
CA PHE A 159 19.79 -22.31 8.81
C PHE A 159 20.05 -21.76 10.21
N TYR A 160 20.30 -22.66 11.16
CA TYR A 160 20.69 -22.24 12.50
C TYR A 160 22.19 -21.86 12.52
N HIS A 161 22.47 -20.71 13.11
CA HIS A 161 23.83 -20.27 13.43
C HIS A 161 23.92 -19.86 14.90
N PRO A 162 25.01 -20.13 15.67
CA PRO A 162 25.11 -19.79 17.10
C PRO A 162 24.89 -18.28 17.41
N LEU A 163 25.23 -17.39 16.49
CA LEU A 163 24.95 -15.96 16.63
C LEU A 163 23.44 -15.65 16.72
N MET A 164 22.56 -16.55 16.26
CA MET A 164 21.11 -16.37 16.35
C MET A 164 20.63 -16.33 17.80
N ASP A 165 21.30 -17.07 18.69
CA ASP A 165 21.02 -17.02 20.12
C ASP A 165 21.27 -15.60 20.66
N SER A 166 22.45 -15.04 20.35
CA SER A 166 22.81 -13.67 20.77
C SER A 166 21.94 -12.61 20.11
N TYR A 167 21.52 -12.85 18.85
CA TYR A 167 20.61 -11.97 18.13
C TYR A 167 19.24 -11.90 18.84
N CYS A 168 18.61 -13.06 19.11
CA CYS A 168 17.35 -13.14 19.84
C CYS A 168 17.46 -12.58 21.27
N ASP A 169 18.57 -12.88 21.98
CA ASP A 169 18.82 -12.33 23.31
C ASP A 169 18.91 -10.80 23.30
N THR A 170 19.56 -10.23 22.28
CA THR A 170 19.65 -8.77 22.10
C THR A 170 18.29 -8.17 21.75
N ASP A 171 17.49 -8.83 20.91
CA ASP A 171 16.14 -8.39 20.58
C ASP A 171 15.22 -8.37 21.82
N VAL A 172 15.35 -9.34 22.74
CA VAL A 172 14.60 -9.33 24.02
C VAL A 172 15.05 -8.19 24.95
N LEU A 173 16.35 -7.84 24.98
CA LEU A 173 16.82 -6.67 25.74
C LEU A 173 16.30 -5.37 25.14
N ALA A 174 16.37 -5.22 23.82
CA ALA A 174 15.80 -4.08 23.11
C ALA A 174 14.28 -3.97 23.31
N LEU A 175 13.58 -5.10 23.31
CA LEU A 175 12.15 -5.19 23.62
C LEU A 175 11.83 -4.68 25.02
N ASN A 176 12.66 -4.99 26.01
CA ASN A 176 12.48 -4.51 27.40
C ASN A 176 12.56 -2.98 27.46
N ASP A 177 13.59 -2.39 26.83
CA ASP A 177 13.75 -0.94 26.80
C ASP A 177 12.57 -0.25 26.11
N VAL A 178 12.15 -0.79 24.95
CA VAL A 178 10.99 -0.29 24.20
C VAL A 178 9.69 -0.42 25.01
N PHE A 179 9.48 -1.54 25.68
CA PHE A 179 8.31 -1.74 26.53
C PHE A 179 8.28 -0.74 27.68
N ASN A 180 9.38 -0.57 28.41
CA ASN A 180 9.47 0.37 29.52
C ASN A 180 9.20 1.82 29.06
N TYR A 181 9.73 2.22 27.92
CA TYR A 181 9.46 3.52 27.31
C TYR A 181 7.97 3.70 26.98
N LEU A 182 7.37 2.75 26.24
CA LEU A 182 5.97 2.81 25.85
C LEU A 182 5.04 2.74 27.07
N TRP A 183 5.38 1.93 28.07
CA TRP A 183 4.63 1.85 29.33
C TRP A 183 4.58 3.18 30.05
N LYS A 184 5.74 3.84 30.15
CA LYS A 184 5.85 5.19 30.72
C LYS A 184 5.02 6.20 29.94
N CYS A 185 5.07 6.18 28.62
CA CYS A 185 4.25 7.05 27.76
C CYS A 185 2.75 6.83 28.01
N GLY A 186 2.30 5.59 28.06
CA GLY A 186 0.90 5.24 28.31
C GLY A 186 0.45 5.69 29.70
N THR A 187 1.30 5.50 30.73
CA THR A 187 1.01 5.97 32.09
C THR A 187 0.91 7.50 32.15
N GLN A 188 1.78 8.22 31.45
CA GLN A 188 1.73 9.69 31.39
C GLN A 188 0.47 10.20 30.66
N MET A 189 0.01 9.51 29.62
CA MET A 189 -1.16 9.92 28.83
C MET A 189 -2.48 9.60 29.54
N TYR A 190 -2.58 8.47 30.20
CA TYR A 190 -3.86 7.91 30.65
C TYR A 190 -3.93 7.64 32.16
N GLY A 191 -2.84 7.81 32.90
CA GLY A 191 -2.76 7.50 34.33
C GLY A 191 -2.42 6.03 34.63
N GLU A 192 -2.37 5.66 35.91
CA GLU A 192 -2.10 4.29 36.33
C GLU A 192 -3.23 3.32 35.93
N GLY A 193 -2.85 2.09 35.62
CA GLY A 193 -3.81 1.07 35.16
C GLY A 193 -4.42 1.32 33.77
N TRP A 194 -3.79 2.13 32.98
CA TRP A 194 -4.28 2.70 31.73
C TRP A 194 -4.61 1.70 30.62
N LEU A 195 -4.27 0.42 30.70
CA LEU A 195 -4.56 -0.57 29.66
C LEU A 195 -6.02 -0.49 29.17
N HIS A 196 -6.27 0.52 28.40
CA HIS A 196 -7.60 0.96 27.97
C HIS A 196 -8.29 -0.10 27.10
N PRO A 197 -9.63 -0.27 27.18
CA PRO A 197 -10.35 -1.22 26.34
C PRO A 197 -10.09 -1.07 24.85
N SER A 198 -9.85 0.15 24.36
CA SER A 198 -9.53 0.40 22.93
C SER A 198 -8.18 -0.16 22.51
N PHE A 199 -7.15 -0.13 23.35
CA PHE A 199 -5.89 -0.81 23.07
C PHE A 199 -6.07 -2.32 22.98
N ARG A 200 -6.81 -2.91 23.92
CA ARG A 200 -7.14 -4.35 23.89
C ARG A 200 -7.93 -4.73 22.63
N GLN A 201 -8.86 -3.87 22.20
CA GLN A 201 -9.57 -4.09 20.94
C GLN A 201 -8.62 -4.04 19.75
N MET A 202 -7.69 -3.08 19.71
CA MET A 202 -6.72 -2.96 18.64
C MET A 202 -5.81 -4.21 18.55
N GLN A 203 -5.42 -4.82 19.66
CA GLN A 203 -4.68 -6.09 19.65
C GLN A 203 -5.52 -7.26 19.07
N LYS A 204 -6.82 -7.32 19.40
CA LYS A 204 -7.73 -8.33 18.83
C LYS A 204 -7.91 -8.14 17.33
N ASP A 205 -8.05 -6.89 16.89
CA ASP A 205 -8.16 -6.56 15.47
C ASP A 205 -6.87 -6.98 14.74
N TYR A 206 -5.70 -6.73 15.36
CA TYR A 206 -4.42 -7.11 14.77
C TYR A 206 -4.26 -8.63 14.64
N TRP A 207 -4.75 -9.40 15.63
CA TRP A 207 -4.85 -10.86 15.51
C TRP A 207 -5.73 -11.30 14.33
N LEU A 208 -6.90 -10.68 14.15
CA LEU A 208 -7.79 -10.97 13.03
C LEU A 208 -7.13 -10.60 11.68
N PHE A 209 -6.38 -9.50 11.61
CA PHE A 209 -5.65 -9.09 10.40
C PHE A 209 -4.54 -10.09 10.06
N SER A 210 -3.84 -10.60 11.06
CA SER A 210 -2.84 -11.65 10.87
C SER A 210 -3.49 -12.95 10.38
N ALA A 211 -4.60 -13.37 10.99
CA ALA A 211 -5.39 -14.51 10.54
C ALA A 211 -5.86 -14.36 9.09
N GLN A 212 -6.36 -13.18 8.72
CA GLN A 212 -6.77 -12.87 7.35
C GLN A 212 -5.60 -12.96 6.37
N SER A 213 -4.44 -12.39 6.74
CA SER A 213 -3.21 -12.44 5.94
C SER A 213 -2.76 -13.87 5.70
N TYR A 214 -2.77 -14.70 6.73
CA TYR A 214 -2.32 -16.09 6.66
C TYR A 214 -3.31 -17.00 5.95
N THR A 215 -4.61 -16.79 6.16
CA THR A 215 -5.65 -17.51 5.40
C THR A 215 -5.59 -17.13 3.93
N GLY A 216 -5.45 -15.84 3.63
CA GLY A 216 -5.44 -15.32 2.26
C GLY A 216 -6.77 -15.54 1.53
N VAL A 217 -6.83 -15.07 0.30
CA VAL A 217 -8.00 -15.15 -0.58
C VAL A 217 -7.65 -16.00 -1.79
N LYS A 218 -8.47 -17.00 -2.11
CA LYS A 218 -8.30 -17.80 -3.33
C LYS A 218 -8.42 -16.91 -4.56
N PHE A 219 -7.55 -17.15 -5.56
CA PHE A 219 -7.41 -16.30 -6.72
C PHE A 219 -7.35 -17.16 -7.99
N ASP A 220 -8.15 -16.82 -8.97
CA ASP A 220 -8.16 -17.50 -10.27
C ASP A 220 -6.98 -16.99 -11.12
N LYS A 221 -5.84 -17.68 -10.99
CA LYS A 221 -4.59 -17.35 -11.68
C LYS A 221 -4.70 -17.49 -13.19
N GLU A 222 -5.42 -18.50 -13.66
CA GLU A 222 -5.53 -18.77 -15.10
C GLU A 222 -6.44 -17.74 -15.77
N PHE A 223 -7.58 -17.44 -15.19
CA PHE A 223 -8.43 -16.37 -15.70
C PHE A 223 -7.74 -14.99 -15.62
N ALA A 224 -6.89 -14.77 -14.61
CA ALA A 224 -6.11 -13.53 -14.53
C ALA A 224 -5.11 -13.39 -15.69
N LYS A 225 -4.44 -14.47 -16.11
CA LYS A 225 -3.56 -14.49 -17.28
C LYS A 225 -4.34 -14.21 -18.58
N GLU A 226 -5.47 -14.88 -18.76
CA GLU A 226 -6.36 -14.64 -19.91
C GLU A 226 -6.84 -13.19 -19.96
N LEU A 227 -7.20 -12.62 -18.81
CA LEU A 227 -7.62 -11.24 -18.71
C LEU A 227 -6.50 -10.26 -19.11
N VAL A 228 -5.25 -10.52 -18.69
CA VAL A 228 -4.09 -9.71 -19.12
C VAL A 228 -3.90 -9.75 -20.61
N LEU A 229 -3.95 -10.95 -21.22
CA LEU A 229 -3.81 -11.11 -22.67
C LEU A 229 -4.93 -10.38 -23.43
N ARG A 230 -6.17 -10.48 -22.97
CA ARG A 230 -7.30 -9.75 -23.56
C ARG A 230 -7.11 -8.23 -23.47
N ILE A 231 -6.63 -7.73 -22.33
CA ILE A 231 -6.33 -6.31 -22.17
C ILE A 231 -5.21 -5.87 -23.12
N GLU A 232 -4.16 -6.66 -23.26
CA GLU A 232 -3.05 -6.35 -24.18
C GLU A 232 -3.50 -6.26 -25.63
N GLN A 233 -4.34 -7.18 -26.07
CA GLN A 233 -4.91 -7.16 -27.42
C GLN A 233 -5.76 -5.90 -27.64
N GLU A 234 -6.61 -5.54 -26.69
CA GLU A 234 -7.44 -4.33 -26.78
C GLU A 234 -6.59 -3.05 -26.77
N MET A 235 -5.55 -3.01 -25.97
CA MET A 235 -4.57 -1.89 -25.97
C MET A 235 -3.83 -1.78 -27.29
N LEU A 236 -3.47 -2.91 -27.92
CA LEU A 236 -2.80 -2.91 -29.23
C LEU A 236 -3.73 -2.34 -30.32
N VAL A 237 -4.99 -2.75 -30.34
CA VAL A 237 -5.99 -2.20 -31.27
C VAL A 237 -6.13 -0.70 -31.09
N LEU A 238 -6.29 -0.22 -29.84
CA LEU A 238 -6.37 1.21 -29.56
C LEU A 238 -5.11 1.98 -30.00
N LYS A 239 -3.93 1.38 -29.83
CA LYS A 239 -2.67 1.97 -30.29
C LYS A 239 -2.64 2.12 -31.81
N GLN A 240 -3.03 1.08 -32.54
CA GLN A 240 -3.09 1.09 -34.01
C GLN A 240 -4.11 2.10 -34.55
N GLU A 241 -5.22 2.29 -33.87
CA GLU A 241 -6.26 3.26 -34.26
C GLU A 241 -5.90 4.70 -33.93
N VAL A 242 -5.22 4.95 -32.81
CA VAL A 242 -5.02 6.32 -32.28
C VAL A 242 -3.67 6.91 -32.68
N ASP A 243 -2.56 6.14 -32.67
CA ASP A 243 -1.23 6.67 -32.95
C ASP A 243 -1.13 7.41 -34.31
N PRO A 244 -1.75 6.93 -35.42
CA PRO A 244 -1.73 7.64 -36.69
C PRO A 244 -2.49 8.98 -36.69
N LEU A 245 -3.41 9.15 -35.73
CA LEU A 245 -4.25 10.36 -35.62
C LEU A 245 -3.67 11.39 -34.64
N LEU A 246 -2.61 11.03 -33.91
CA LEU A 246 -1.96 11.95 -32.97
C LEU A 246 -1.05 12.94 -33.71
N PRO A 247 -0.95 14.18 -33.25
CA PRO A 247 -0.04 15.16 -33.84
C PRO A 247 1.41 14.73 -33.65
N PRO A 248 2.31 14.97 -34.62
CA PRO A 248 3.73 14.70 -34.43
C PRO A 248 4.30 15.57 -33.32
N ARG A 249 5.27 15.02 -32.59
CA ARG A 249 5.96 15.66 -31.47
C ARG A 249 7.36 16.16 -31.79
N GLU A 250 7.83 17.13 -31.04
CA GLU A 250 9.20 17.64 -31.10
C GLU A 250 10.21 16.62 -30.53
N LEU A 251 11.47 16.74 -30.94
CA LEU A 251 12.58 15.94 -30.44
C LEU A 251 12.89 16.25 -28.97
N LYS A 252 13.24 15.23 -28.19
CA LYS A 252 13.58 15.38 -26.75
C LYS A 252 14.81 14.55 -26.35
N GLY A 253 15.53 15.02 -25.34
CA GLY A 253 16.61 14.27 -24.70
C GLY A 253 17.67 13.76 -25.67
N THR A 254 17.86 12.44 -25.70
CA THR A 254 18.88 11.79 -26.59
C THR A 254 18.56 11.90 -28.06
N GLU A 255 17.31 12.16 -28.45
CA GLU A 255 16.91 12.35 -29.84
C GLU A 255 17.49 13.64 -30.41
N LEU A 256 17.56 14.71 -29.61
CA LEU A 256 18.22 15.94 -30.01
C LEU A 256 19.69 15.71 -30.41
N ALA A 257 20.41 14.89 -29.64
CA ALA A 257 21.77 14.50 -29.95
C ALA A 257 21.85 13.57 -31.18
N PHE A 258 20.84 12.71 -31.39
CA PHE A 258 20.76 11.81 -32.54
C PHE A 258 20.59 12.60 -33.85
N TYR A 259 19.74 13.62 -33.86
CA TYR A 259 19.47 14.47 -35.04
C TYR A 259 20.35 15.72 -35.10
N LYS A 260 21.34 15.87 -34.19
CA LYS A 260 22.29 16.99 -34.25
C LYS A 260 23.25 16.81 -35.39
N MET A 261 23.31 17.82 -36.27
CA MET A 261 24.22 17.89 -37.43
C MET A 261 25.68 17.96 -36.95
N PRO A 262 26.63 17.34 -37.68
CA PRO A 262 28.04 17.37 -37.32
C PRO A 262 28.61 18.78 -37.21
N ALA A 263 29.54 18.98 -36.27
CA ALA A 263 30.22 20.26 -36.07
C ALA A 263 31.14 20.65 -37.28
N LYS A 264 31.72 19.63 -37.93
CA LYS A 264 32.57 19.79 -39.10
C LYS A 264 32.03 18.92 -40.23
N PRO A 265 31.03 19.42 -41.01
CA PRO A 265 30.40 18.63 -42.06
C PRO A 265 31.29 18.40 -43.28
N PHE A 266 32.21 19.29 -43.54
CA PHE A 266 33.14 19.18 -44.68
C PHE A 266 34.61 19.12 -44.22
N THR A 267 35.45 18.51 -45.04
CA THR A 267 36.91 18.52 -44.91
C THR A 267 37.49 19.86 -45.30
N THR A 268 38.77 20.07 -45.08
CA THR A 268 39.51 21.27 -45.58
C THR A 268 39.58 21.34 -47.11
N SER A 269 39.45 20.20 -47.81
CA SER A 269 39.33 20.08 -49.24
C SER A 269 37.93 20.35 -49.80
N GLY A 270 36.95 20.60 -48.97
CA GLY A 270 35.56 20.83 -49.38
C GLY A 270 34.71 19.55 -49.57
N GLU A 271 35.28 18.37 -49.38
CA GLU A 271 34.58 17.10 -49.49
C GLU A 271 33.75 16.78 -48.22
N MET A 272 32.71 15.94 -48.36
CA MET A 272 31.92 15.50 -47.22
C MET A 272 32.79 14.73 -46.21
N SER A 273 32.74 15.11 -44.95
CA SER A 273 33.49 14.45 -43.90
C SER A 273 32.92 13.04 -43.62
N ALA A 274 33.77 12.12 -43.16
CA ALA A 274 33.33 10.78 -42.74
C ALA A 274 32.25 10.83 -41.64
N THR A 275 32.29 11.88 -40.80
CA THR A 275 31.29 12.12 -39.74
C THR A 275 29.93 12.50 -40.32
N LEU A 276 29.93 13.36 -41.38
CA LEU A 276 28.70 13.73 -42.07
C LEU A 276 28.08 12.52 -42.77
N ASN A 277 28.88 11.73 -43.49
CA ASN A 277 28.41 10.53 -44.18
C ASN A 277 27.78 9.52 -43.19
N LYS A 278 28.45 9.27 -42.05
CA LYS A 278 27.90 8.41 -41.01
C LYS A 278 26.59 8.97 -40.43
N TRP A 279 26.48 10.28 -40.23
CA TRP A 279 25.28 10.91 -39.70
C TRP A 279 24.12 10.84 -40.68
N LEU A 280 24.34 11.13 -41.97
CA LEU A 280 23.34 11.02 -43.04
C LEU A 280 22.77 9.58 -43.12
N LEU A 281 23.67 8.58 -43.15
CA LEU A 281 23.26 7.16 -43.11
C LEU A 281 22.45 6.83 -41.86
N LYS A 282 22.89 7.32 -40.71
CA LYS A 282 22.25 7.07 -39.39
C LYS A 282 20.82 7.59 -39.35
N ILE A 283 20.52 8.77 -39.91
CA ILE A 283 19.18 9.35 -39.90
C ILE A 283 18.36 9.01 -41.15
N GLY A 284 18.95 8.27 -42.12
CA GLY A 284 18.31 7.95 -43.41
C GLY A 284 18.13 9.20 -44.27
N ALA A 285 19.15 10.06 -44.35
CA ALA A 285 19.09 11.35 -45.06
C ALA A 285 19.97 11.38 -46.30
N GLU A 286 19.61 12.26 -47.25
CA GLU A 286 20.41 12.64 -48.42
C GLU A 286 20.78 14.11 -48.34
N LEU A 287 21.96 14.46 -48.87
CA LEU A 287 22.41 15.85 -48.98
C LEU A 287 22.48 16.24 -50.45
N VAL A 288 21.68 17.23 -50.83
CA VAL A 288 21.65 17.77 -52.19
C VAL A 288 21.76 19.31 -52.11
N ASP A 289 22.72 19.89 -52.79
CA ASP A 289 22.94 21.34 -52.85
C ASP A 289 22.95 22.05 -51.49
N GLY A 290 23.59 21.41 -50.49
CA GLY A 290 23.67 21.94 -49.12
C GLY A 290 22.39 21.80 -48.28
N ILE A 291 21.38 21.12 -48.80
CA ILE A 291 20.11 20.84 -48.12
C ILE A 291 20.04 19.36 -47.74
N VAL A 292 19.75 19.07 -46.50
CA VAL A 292 19.52 17.70 -45.97
C VAL A 292 18.05 17.35 -46.14
N TYR A 293 17.78 16.20 -46.74
CA TYR A 293 16.43 15.64 -46.91
C TYR A 293 16.28 14.34 -46.09
N ALA A 294 15.35 14.29 -45.17
CA ALA A 294 15.05 13.08 -44.41
C ALA A 294 13.60 13.09 -43.92
N LYS A 295 12.94 11.94 -43.94
CA LYS A 295 11.58 11.74 -43.35
C LYS A 295 10.57 12.82 -43.79
N GLY A 296 10.60 13.22 -45.06
CA GLY A 296 9.68 14.23 -45.60
C GLY A 296 9.96 15.67 -45.16
N VAL A 297 11.09 15.93 -44.52
CA VAL A 297 11.54 17.27 -44.10
C VAL A 297 12.83 17.62 -44.81
N SER A 298 12.99 18.89 -45.17
CA SER A 298 14.25 19.42 -45.71
C SER A 298 14.72 20.61 -44.87
N ALA A 299 16.05 20.69 -44.66
CA ALA A 299 16.66 21.79 -43.94
C ALA A 299 18.08 22.02 -44.42
N PRO A 300 18.57 23.28 -44.41
CA PRO A 300 19.97 23.56 -44.75
C PRO A 300 20.93 22.88 -43.77
N LEU A 301 22.05 22.38 -44.27
CA LEU A 301 23.08 21.78 -43.45
C LEU A 301 23.81 22.87 -42.65
N ILE A 302 23.44 23.00 -41.38
CA ILE A 302 24.03 23.98 -40.46
C ILE A 302 24.76 23.22 -39.34
N ALA A 303 26.07 23.40 -39.25
CA ALA A 303 26.91 22.74 -38.24
C ALA A 303 26.37 22.95 -36.83
N ASN A 304 26.37 21.89 -36.03
CA ASN A 304 25.85 21.86 -34.66
C ASN A 304 24.36 22.16 -34.46
N SER A 305 23.59 22.47 -35.50
CA SER A 305 22.15 22.61 -35.40
C SER A 305 21.44 21.24 -35.29
N VAL A 306 20.20 21.22 -34.84
CA VAL A 306 19.38 20.03 -34.83
C VAL A 306 18.53 19.98 -36.09
N PHE A 307 18.50 18.83 -36.77
CA PHE A 307 17.64 18.65 -37.95
C PHE A 307 16.15 18.72 -37.51
N PRO A 308 15.30 19.55 -38.14
CA PRO A 308 13.97 19.91 -37.63
C PRO A 308 12.90 18.85 -37.93
N VAL A 309 13.22 17.57 -37.70
CA VAL A 309 12.25 16.48 -37.86
C VAL A 309 11.34 16.39 -36.62
N LYS A 310 10.08 16.10 -36.88
CA LYS A 310 9.14 15.73 -35.84
C LYS A 310 8.93 14.22 -35.84
N LEU A 311 8.80 13.63 -34.67
CA LEU A 311 8.57 12.19 -34.52
C LEU A 311 7.09 11.88 -34.29
N PRO A 312 6.61 10.69 -34.67
CA PRO A 312 5.26 10.28 -34.30
C PRO A 312 5.07 10.32 -32.78
N MET A 313 3.91 10.79 -32.37
CA MET A 313 3.47 10.67 -30.99
C MET A 313 2.77 9.32 -30.80
N GLU A 314 2.97 8.68 -29.65
CA GLU A 314 2.32 7.42 -29.31
C GLU A 314 1.37 7.60 -28.12
N ILE A 315 0.26 6.85 -28.12
CA ILE A 315 -0.69 6.81 -27.01
C ILE A 315 -0.07 6.32 -25.69
N SER A 316 1.09 5.66 -25.77
CA SER A 316 1.86 5.20 -24.61
C SER A 316 2.69 6.28 -23.93
N ASP A 317 2.95 7.41 -24.58
CA ASP A 317 3.81 8.49 -24.08
C ASP A 317 3.04 9.46 -23.16
N ASN A 318 3.18 9.24 -21.86
CA ASN A 318 2.50 10.07 -20.85
C ASN A 318 2.87 11.56 -20.89
N THR A 319 4.08 11.90 -21.33
CA THR A 319 4.54 13.29 -21.33
C THR A 319 3.84 14.04 -22.45
N GLU A 320 3.85 13.48 -23.65
CA GLU A 320 3.20 14.06 -24.82
C GLU A 320 1.67 14.10 -24.65
N LEU A 321 1.09 13.05 -24.03
CA LEU A 321 -0.34 13.02 -23.74
C LEU A 321 -0.79 14.17 -22.82
N LYS A 322 0.04 14.60 -21.86
CA LYS A 322 -0.27 15.76 -21.03
C LYS A 322 -0.40 17.03 -21.86
N ASP A 323 0.58 17.27 -22.74
CA ASP A 323 0.60 18.43 -23.61
C ASP A 323 -0.57 18.39 -24.61
N PHE A 324 -0.85 17.21 -25.14
CA PHE A 324 -2.00 16.98 -26.01
C PHE A 324 -3.32 17.32 -25.29
N PHE A 325 -3.54 16.80 -24.10
CA PHE A 325 -4.78 17.03 -23.35
C PHE A 325 -4.91 18.49 -22.90
N ILE A 326 -3.83 19.16 -22.48
CA ILE A 326 -3.85 20.59 -22.13
C ILE A 326 -4.26 21.44 -23.36
N LYS A 327 -3.71 21.15 -24.53
CA LYS A 327 -4.08 21.82 -25.79
C LYS A 327 -5.53 21.58 -26.19
N ASN A 328 -6.11 20.45 -25.76
CA ASN A 328 -7.51 20.10 -25.97
C ASN A 328 -8.43 20.51 -24.78
N GLY A 329 -7.98 21.46 -23.95
CA GLY A 329 -8.82 22.06 -22.89
C GLY A 329 -8.82 21.33 -21.55
N TRP A 330 -7.91 20.36 -21.35
CA TRP A 330 -7.81 19.70 -20.04
C TRP A 330 -7.26 20.63 -18.98
N THR A 331 -8.03 20.76 -17.90
CA THR A 331 -7.58 21.41 -16.65
C THR A 331 -7.53 20.36 -15.55
N PRO A 332 -6.32 20.01 -15.05
CA PRO A 332 -6.18 19.02 -13.98
C PRO A 332 -6.95 19.42 -12.71
N SER A 333 -7.61 18.46 -12.06
CA SER A 333 -8.17 18.66 -10.72
C SER A 333 -7.08 18.87 -9.67
N ASP A 334 -7.41 19.42 -8.52
CA ASP A 334 -6.43 19.81 -7.49
C ASP A 334 -5.53 18.66 -7.03
N ASP A 335 -6.06 17.44 -6.95
CA ASP A 335 -5.32 16.25 -6.55
C ASP A 335 -4.38 15.71 -7.64
N HIS A 336 -4.53 16.20 -8.89
CA HIS A 336 -3.80 15.73 -10.06
C HIS A 336 -2.62 16.64 -10.44
N TRP A 337 -1.89 17.11 -9.41
CA TRP A 337 -0.66 17.88 -9.57
C TRP A 337 0.50 17.25 -8.80
N ASN A 338 1.71 17.38 -9.33
CA ASN A 338 2.91 17.27 -8.53
C ASN A 338 3.15 18.60 -7.82
N PHE A 339 3.71 18.55 -6.64
CA PHE A 339 4.00 19.74 -5.85
C PHE A 339 5.53 19.91 -5.70
N LYS A 340 5.98 21.17 -5.70
CA LYS A 340 7.36 21.50 -5.38
C LYS A 340 7.65 21.07 -3.95
N LYS A 341 8.82 20.46 -3.71
CA LYS A 341 9.22 19.95 -2.40
C LYS A 341 10.54 20.59 -1.96
N ASP A 342 10.75 20.66 -0.66
CA ASP A 342 12.02 21.04 -0.04
C ASP A 342 13.03 19.87 -0.03
N SER A 343 14.22 20.12 0.56
CA SER A 343 15.28 19.11 0.74
C SER A 343 14.85 17.90 1.59
N ASN A 344 13.84 18.09 2.45
CA ASN A 344 13.27 17.06 3.33
C ASN A 344 12.05 16.37 2.70
N ASN A 345 11.83 16.56 1.40
CA ASN A 345 10.71 15.96 0.65
C ASN A 345 9.30 16.45 1.07
N LYS A 346 9.20 17.57 1.82
CA LYS A 346 7.94 18.20 2.23
C LYS A 346 7.43 19.15 1.16
N PRO A 347 6.12 19.15 0.84
CA PRO A 347 5.56 20.06 -0.13
C PRO A 347 5.70 21.53 0.29
N LEU A 348 6.22 22.37 -0.61
CA LEU A 348 6.33 23.82 -0.40
C LEU A 348 4.99 24.52 -0.65
N ARG A 349 4.79 25.63 0.06
CA ARG A 349 3.61 26.49 -0.07
C ARG A 349 4.01 27.87 -0.55
N ASP A 350 3.11 28.54 -1.27
CA ASP A 350 3.25 29.94 -1.68
C ASP A 350 2.94 30.90 -0.49
N GLU A 351 3.11 32.20 -0.71
CA GLU A 351 2.84 33.25 0.28
C GLU A 351 1.38 33.26 0.79
N ARG A 352 0.46 32.63 0.05
CA ARG A 352 -0.95 32.50 0.40
C ARG A 352 -1.26 31.13 1.05
N GLY A 353 -0.23 30.35 1.39
CA GLY A 353 -0.35 29.05 2.03
C GLY A 353 -0.79 27.90 1.11
N ARG A 354 -0.89 28.10 -0.22
CA ARG A 354 -1.29 27.10 -1.20
C ARG A 354 -0.09 26.29 -1.65
N LEU A 355 -0.28 24.99 -1.91
CA LEU A 355 0.76 24.11 -2.45
C LEU A 355 1.22 24.58 -3.84
N ILE A 356 2.53 24.69 -4.02
CA ILE A 356 3.13 25.12 -5.31
C ILE A 356 3.06 23.95 -6.29
N LYS A 357 2.13 24.06 -7.26
CA LYS A 357 1.91 23.08 -8.33
C LYS A 357 3.08 23.11 -9.33
N THR A 358 3.49 21.93 -9.82
CA THR A 358 4.55 21.79 -10.83
C THR A 358 4.01 21.13 -12.10
N THR A 359 4.07 19.82 -12.22
CA THR A 359 3.62 19.07 -13.39
C THR A 359 2.27 18.41 -13.17
N PRO A 360 1.35 18.43 -14.14
CA PRO A 360 0.07 17.75 -14.03
C PRO A 360 0.24 16.22 -14.03
N LYS A 361 -0.70 15.53 -13.40
CA LYS A 361 -0.82 14.08 -13.39
C LYS A 361 -2.08 13.65 -14.15
N ILE A 362 -1.91 12.81 -15.17
CA ILE A 362 -3.04 12.15 -15.85
C ILE A 362 -3.74 11.19 -14.91
N GLN A 363 -2.95 10.50 -14.07
CA GLN A 363 -3.41 9.52 -13.09
C GLN A 363 -2.83 9.83 -11.71
N HIS A 364 -3.63 9.65 -10.67
CA HIS A 364 -3.23 9.74 -9.28
C HIS A 364 -3.84 8.59 -8.49
N GLN A 365 -3.02 7.84 -7.73
CA GLN A 365 -3.45 6.67 -6.95
C GLN A 365 -4.32 5.68 -7.75
N GLY A 366 -3.93 5.41 -9.00
CA GLY A 366 -4.63 4.47 -9.89
C GLY A 366 -5.89 5.02 -10.56
N ASN A 367 -6.30 6.26 -10.24
CA ASN A 367 -7.47 6.89 -10.84
C ASN A 367 -7.05 7.91 -11.91
N ILE A 368 -7.74 7.89 -13.04
CA ILE A 368 -7.60 8.93 -14.08
C ILE A 368 -8.22 10.24 -13.55
N CYS A 369 -7.61 11.36 -13.91
CA CYS A 369 -8.13 12.67 -13.58
C CYS A 369 -9.61 12.82 -14.03
N PRO A 370 -10.55 13.11 -13.12
CA PRO A 370 -11.98 13.20 -13.47
C PRO A 370 -12.28 14.21 -14.58
N ASN A 371 -11.47 15.27 -14.71
CA ASN A 371 -11.65 16.27 -15.74
C ASN A 371 -11.23 15.79 -17.14
N LEU A 372 -10.41 14.74 -17.25
CA LEU A 372 -10.13 14.09 -18.54
C LEU A 372 -11.35 13.38 -19.11
N LEU A 373 -12.20 12.83 -18.23
CA LEU A 373 -13.44 12.15 -18.63
C LEU A 373 -14.49 13.13 -19.20
N LYS A 374 -14.28 14.44 -19.05
CA LYS A 374 -15.17 15.50 -19.57
C LYS A 374 -14.76 16.02 -20.93
N ILE A 375 -13.60 15.61 -21.43
CA ILE A 375 -13.13 16.04 -22.76
C ILE A 375 -13.89 15.24 -23.81
N GLU A 376 -14.62 15.93 -24.64
CA GLU A 376 -15.39 15.33 -25.73
C GLU A 376 -14.47 15.01 -26.92
N GLY A 377 -14.84 13.97 -27.66
CA GLY A 377 -14.15 13.55 -28.86
C GLY A 377 -13.75 12.07 -28.85
N GLU A 378 -13.66 11.49 -30.01
CA GLU A 378 -13.34 10.06 -30.19
C GLU A 378 -11.90 9.73 -29.74
N ILE A 379 -10.93 10.54 -30.16
CA ILE A 379 -9.52 10.33 -29.82
C ILE A 379 -9.27 10.45 -28.31
N PRO A 380 -9.69 11.53 -27.60
CA PRO A 380 -9.58 11.62 -26.15
C PRO A 380 -10.23 10.43 -25.43
N SER A 381 -11.41 10.00 -25.84
CA SER A 381 -12.12 8.87 -25.23
C SER A 381 -11.34 7.55 -25.39
N LYS A 382 -10.77 7.28 -26.57
CA LYS A 382 -9.92 6.12 -26.82
C LYS A 382 -8.61 6.16 -25.99
N ILE A 383 -8.00 7.32 -25.85
CA ILE A 383 -6.81 7.49 -24.99
C ILE A 383 -7.15 7.21 -23.52
N VAL A 384 -8.26 7.74 -23.01
CA VAL A 384 -8.72 7.50 -21.65
C VAL A 384 -9.00 6.02 -21.41
N LYS A 385 -9.61 5.33 -22.40
CA LYS A 385 -9.83 3.87 -22.35
C LYS A 385 -8.50 3.13 -22.29
N TYR A 386 -7.53 3.47 -23.16
CA TYR A 386 -6.19 2.87 -23.15
C TYR A 386 -5.47 3.05 -21.79
N LEU A 387 -5.50 4.26 -21.22
CA LEU A 387 -4.92 4.54 -19.91
C LEU A 387 -5.59 3.75 -18.79
N SER A 388 -6.91 3.56 -18.88
CA SER A 388 -7.68 2.74 -17.94
C SER A 388 -7.28 1.27 -18.03
N LEU A 389 -7.20 0.72 -19.24
CA LEU A 389 -6.78 -0.65 -19.51
C LEU A 389 -5.35 -0.89 -19.01
N ARG A 390 -4.42 0.03 -19.29
CA ARG A 390 -3.03 -0.05 -18.80
C ARG A 390 -2.95 -0.11 -17.28
N ASN A 391 -3.77 0.70 -16.60
CA ASN A 391 -3.85 0.64 -15.14
C ASN A 391 -4.40 -0.71 -14.65
N ARG A 392 -5.49 -1.21 -15.26
CA ARG A 392 -6.08 -2.51 -14.91
C ARG A 392 -5.10 -3.65 -15.12
N LYS A 393 -4.41 -3.65 -16.27
CA LYS A 393 -3.31 -4.59 -16.56
C LYS A 393 -2.27 -4.59 -15.45
N GLY A 394 -1.73 -3.42 -15.09
CA GLY A 394 -0.70 -3.31 -14.06
C GLY A 394 -1.14 -3.83 -12.68
N VAL A 395 -2.40 -3.65 -12.31
CA VAL A 395 -2.96 -4.19 -11.06
C VAL A 395 -3.02 -5.71 -11.11
N VAL A 396 -3.55 -6.31 -12.19
CA VAL A 396 -3.67 -7.78 -12.34
C VAL A 396 -2.28 -8.42 -12.41
N GLU A 397 -1.34 -7.84 -13.16
CA GLU A 397 0.05 -8.31 -13.21
C GLU A 397 0.75 -8.21 -11.84
N GLY A 398 0.43 -7.16 -11.06
CA GLY A 398 0.91 -7.04 -9.69
C GLY A 398 0.43 -8.19 -8.81
N TRP A 399 -0.82 -8.61 -8.94
CA TRP A 399 -1.34 -9.79 -8.24
C TRP A 399 -0.68 -11.09 -8.73
N LEU A 400 -0.53 -11.26 -10.05
CA LEU A 400 0.10 -12.45 -10.65
C LEU A 400 1.57 -12.65 -10.23
N LYS A 401 2.27 -11.59 -9.83
CA LYS A 401 3.65 -11.67 -9.33
C LYS A 401 3.75 -12.13 -7.88
N ASN A 402 2.62 -12.32 -7.19
CA ASN A 402 2.64 -12.74 -5.79
C ASN A 402 3.07 -14.20 -5.71
N TRP A 403 4.17 -14.47 -4.99
CA TRP A 403 4.76 -15.80 -4.81
C TRP A 403 3.77 -16.84 -4.26
N ARG A 404 2.82 -16.38 -3.45
CA ARG A 404 1.84 -17.25 -2.79
C ARG A 404 0.90 -17.93 -3.78
N LEU A 405 0.66 -17.34 -4.96
CA LEU A 405 -0.15 -18.00 -6.00
C LEU A 405 0.45 -19.33 -6.46
N ASP A 406 1.78 -19.45 -6.46
CA ASP A 406 2.48 -20.69 -6.78
C ASP A 406 2.55 -21.65 -5.59
N PHE A 407 2.46 -21.13 -4.37
CA PHE A 407 2.51 -21.89 -3.15
C PHE A 407 1.17 -22.58 -2.79
N ASP A 408 0.09 -21.81 -2.73
CA ASP A 408 -1.24 -22.29 -2.28
C ASP A 408 -2.43 -21.76 -3.11
N GLY A 409 -2.18 -21.08 -4.22
CA GLY A 409 -3.21 -20.50 -5.09
C GLY A 409 -3.95 -19.31 -4.49
N ARG A 410 -3.39 -18.68 -3.46
CA ARG A 410 -4.02 -17.58 -2.73
C ARG A 410 -3.22 -16.29 -2.81
N LEU A 411 -3.89 -15.16 -2.62
CA LEU A 411 -3.27 -13.87 -2.34
C LEU A 411 -3.36 -13.58 -0.85
N SER A 412 -2.30 -13.05 -0.27
CA SER A 412 -2.34 -12.55 1.10
C SER A 412 -3.18 -11.28 1.14
N ALA A 413 -4.25 -11.29 1.94
CA ALA A 413 -5.06 -10.11 2.19
C ALA A 413 -4.43 -9.28 3.33
N GLU A 414 -3.18 -8.87 3.14
CA GLU A 414 -2.35 -8.22 4.14
C GLU A 414 -2.89 -6.87 4.60
N ILE A 415 -2.84 -6.67 5.92
CA ILE A 415 -3.04 -5.38 6.57
C ILE A 415 -1.73 -5.02 7.28
N SER A 416 -1.11 -3.91 6.87
CA SER A 416 0.19 -3.46 7.40
C SER A 416 0.09 -2.53 8.62
N GLY A 417 -1.02 -2.55 9.34
CA GLY A 417 -1.28 -1.69 10.49
C GLY A 417 -2.35 -0.63 10.21
N TYR A 418 -2.30 0.45 10.97
CA TYR A 418 -3.28 1.53 10.94
C TYR A 418 -2.73 2.82 10.33
N ALA A 419 -3.58 3.58 9.67
CA ALA A 419 -3.34 4.97 9.35
C ALA A 419 -3.53 5.83 10.63
N PRO A 420 -3.05 7.10 10.66
CA PRO A 420 -3.30 8.00 11.80
C PRO A 420 -4.78 8.19 12.14
N THR A 421 -5.68 7.95 11.19
CA THR A 421 -7.14 8.00 11.36
C THR A 421 -7.73 6.68 11.86
N SER A 422 -6.93 5.73 12.31
CA SER A 422 -7.30 4.37 12.72
C SER A 422 -7.94 3.51 11.62
N ARG A 423 -7.85 3.92 10.34
CA ARG A 423 -8.22 3.06 9.21
C ARG A 423 -7.11 2.07 8.91
N VAL A 424 -7.46 0.85 8.53
CA VAL A 424 -6.48 -0.17 8.17
C VAL A 424 -5.77 0.14 6.85
N LYS A 425 -4.50 -0.21 6.75
CA LYS A 425 -3.67 -0.09 5.55
C LYS A 425 -3.55 -1.45 4.86
N HIS A 426 -4.24 -1.62 3.75
CA HIS A 426 -4.13 -2.83 2.92
C HIS A 426 -2.88 -2.78 2.04
N LYS A 427 -2.27 -3.94 1.76
CA LYS A 427 -1.08 -4.05 0.89
C LYS A 427 -1.35 -4.73 -0.44
N VAL A 428 -1.69 -5.99 -0.44
CA VAL A 428 -1.73 -6.82 -1.67
C VAL A 428 -3.03 -6.61 -2.44
N VAL A 429 -4.17 -6.76 -1.78
CA VAL A 429 -5.49 -6.58 -2.38
C VAL A 429 -5.96 -5.16 -2.10
N VAL A 430 -5.58 -4.22 -2.98
CA VAL A 430 -5.85 -2.79 -2.82
C VAL A 430 -6.55 -2.25 -4.06
N ASN A 431 -7.49 -1.33 -3.86
CA ASN A 431 -8.15 -0.59 -4.93
C ASN A 431 -8.80 -1.46 -6.02
N CYS A 432 -9.33 -2.64 -5.64
CA CYS A 432 -10.11 -3.47 -6.55
C CYS A 432 -11.34 -2.68 -7.04
N PRO A 433 -11.53 -2.53 -8.35
CA PRO A 433 -12.62 -1.72 -8.90
C PRO A 433 -13.98 -2.30 -8.52
N LYS A 434 -15.02 -1.45 -8.48
CA LYS A 434 -16.40 -1.91 -8.24
C LYS A 434 -16.88 -2.78 -9.39
N ALA A 435 -17.65 -3.83 -9.09
CA ALA A 435 -18.33 -4.63 -10.07
C ALA A 435 -19.60 -3.91 -10.60
N ASP A 436 -19.40 -2.75 -11.20
CA ASP A 436 -20.45 -1.92 -11.81
C ASP A 436 -20.29 -1.96 -13.33
N VAL A 437 -21.37 -2.06 -14.07
CA VAL A 437 -21.36 -2.08 -15.55
C VAL A 437 -20.65 -0.85 -16.14
N LYS A 438 -20.67 0.28 -15.43
CA LYS A 438 -19.99 1.51 -15.84
C LYS A 438 -18.49 1.51 -15.54
N VAL A 439 -17.98 0.52 -14.81
CA VAL A 439 -16.57 0.44 -14.43
C VAL A 439 -15.86 -0.57 -15.30
N LEU A 440 -14.98 -0.09 -16.15
CA LEU A 440 -14.21 -0.93 -17.09
C LEU A 440 -13.51 -2.08 -16.34
N LEU A 441 -13.81 -3.32 -16.74
CA LEU A 441 -13.28 -4.57 -16.18
C LEU A 441 -13.54 -4.76 -14.68
N GLY A 442 -14.49 -4.03 -14.09
CA GLY A 442 -14.73 -4.10 -12.65
C GLY A 442 -15.27 -5.47 -12.22
N ALA A 443 -16.19 -6.03 -12.98
CA ALA A 443 -16.77 -7.35 -12.71
C ALA A 443 -15.72 -8.46 -12.88
N GLU A 444 -14.97 -8.43 -13.99
CA GLU A 444 -13.93 -9.43 -14.29
C GLU A 444 -12.81 -9.41 -13.25
N MET A 445 -12.33 -8.24 -12.85
CA MET A 445 -11.29 -8.13 -11.82
C MET A 445 -11.78 -8.62 -10.46
N ARG A 446 -13.06 -8.46 -10.12
CA ARG A 446 -13.61 -8.98 -8.87
C ARG A 446 -13.84 -10.49 -8.92
N SER A 447 -14.22 -11.04 -10.07
CA SER A 447 -14.41 -12.49 -10.22
C SER A 447 -13.10 -13.29 -10.13
N LEU A 448 -11.93 -12.62 -10.22
CA LEU A 448 -10.63 -13.25 -9.93
C LEU A 448 -10.52 -13.72 -8.48
N PHE A 449 -11.24 -13.07 -7.55
CA PHE A 449 -11.31 -13.51 -6.16
C PHE A 449 -12.45 -14.50 -6.00
N CYS A 450 -12.09 -15.76 -5.76
CA CYS A 450 -13.03 -16.88 -5.71
C CYS A 450 -12.96 -17.62 -4.37
N VAL A 451 -13.84 -18.58 -4.18
CA VAL A 451 -13.86 -19.50 -3.04
C VAL A 451 -13.86 -20.93 -3.55
N ASP A 452 -13.53 -21.88 -2.69
CA ASP A 452 -13.64 -23.29 -3.03
C ASP A 452 -15.10 -23.69 -3.27
N TYR A 453 -15.30 -24.69 -4.13
CA TYR A 453 -16.64 -25.21 -4.44
C TYR A 453 -17.41 -25.55 -3.16
N GLY A 454 -18.66 -25.13 -3.09
CA GLY A 454 -19.53 -25.32 -1.91
C GLY A 454 -19.41 -24.22 -0.84
N ASN A 455 -18.49 -23.27 -1.00
CA ASN A 455 -18.36 -22.12 -0.12
C ASN A 455 -18.93 -20.85 -0.73
N TRP A 456 -19.19 -19.85 0.10
CA TRP A 456 -19.76 -18.57 -0.30
C TRP A 456 -18.88 -17.42 0.17
N TYR A 457 -18.77 -16.39 -0.64
CA TYR A 457 -18.27 -15.09 -0.25
C TYR A 457 -19.40 -14.32 0.42
N ILE A 458 -19.21 -13.95 1.69
CA ILE A 458 -20.14 -13.10 2.43
C ILE A 458 -19.52 -11.73 2.58
N GLY A 459 -20.12 -10.72 1.96
CA GLY A 459 -19.75 -9.31 2.10
C GLY A 459 -20.69 -8.59 3.03
N THR A 460 -20.14 -7.89 4.03
CA THR A 460 -20.91 -7.01 4.92
C THR A 460 -20.30 -5.61 4.89
N ASP A 461 -21.15 -4.59 4.88
CA ASP A 461 -20.73 -3.19 4.95
C ASP A 461 -21.66 -2.42 5.91
N ALA A 462 -21.07 -1.53 6.70
CA ALA A 462 -21.85 -0.73 7.63
C ALA A 462 -22.48 0.46 6.90
N ALA A 463 -23.80 0.48 6.82
CA ALA A 463 -24.53 1.58 6.19
C ALA A 463 -24.26 2.91 6.92
N ALA A 464 -23.80 3.92 6.18
CA ALA A 464 -23.55 5.28 6.66
C ALA A 464 -22.69 5.33 7.95
N LEU A 465 -21.60 4.54 8.01
CA LEU A 465 -20.77 4.37 9.21
C LEU A 465 -20.33 5.70 9.84
N GLU A 466 -19.81 6.62 9.04
CA GLU A 466 -19.34 7.93 9.52
C GLU A 466 -20.49 8.74 10.16
N ASN A 467 -21.66 8.76 9.53
CA ASN A 467 -22.82 9.46 10.06
C ASN A 467 -23.33 8.81 11.35
N ARG A 468 -23.34 7.48 11.43
CA ARG A 468 -23.73 6.76 12.66
C ARG A 468 -22.77 7.04 13.81
N THR A 469 -21.48 7.06 13.53
CA THR A 469 -20.45 7.43 14.52
C THR A 469 -20.62 8.88 14.96
N LEU A 470 -20.85 9.79 14.02
CA LEU A 470 -21.13 11.21 14.33
C LEU A 470 -22.39 11.34 15.18
N SER A 471 -23.46 10.63 14.84
CA SER A 471 -24.71 10.58 15.63
C SER A 471 -24.48 10.18 17.07
N HIS A 472 -23.59 9.22 17.33
CA HIS A 472 -23.23 8.83 18.68
C HIS A 472 -22.63 9.98 19.50
N TYR A 473 -21.70 10.75 18.88
CA TYR A 473 -21.05 11.86 19.58
C TYR A 473 -21.95 13.10 19.71
N THR A 474 -22.84 13.36 18.75
CA THR A 474 -23.75 14.50 18.80
C THR A 474 -24.98 14.28 19.66
N TYR A 475 -25.37 13.03 19.95
CA TYR A 475 -26.60 12.65 20.61
C TYR A 475 -26.94 13.47 21.87
N LYS A 476 -25.93 13.72 22.72
CA LYS A 476 -26.09 14.47 23.97
C LYS A 476 -26.30 15.99 23.76
N TYR A 477 -26.02 16.51 22.55
CA TYR A 477 -26.12 17.93 22.23
C TYR A 477 -27.40 18.27 21.46
N ASP A 478 -27.92 17.32 20.67
CA ASP A 478 -29.09 17.49 19.80
C ASP A 478 -30.28 16.63 20.22
N ASN A 479 -30.21 16.04 21.43
CA ASN A 479 -31.22 15.12 21.95
C ASN A 479 -31.57 13.96 20.99
N GLY A 480 -30.58 13.52 20.21
CA GLY A 480 -30.74 12.40 19.29
C GLY A 480 -31.37 12.75 17.96
N PHE A 481 -31.59 14.02 17.63
CA PHE A 481 -32.20 14.43 16.35
C PHE A 481 -31.43 13.90 15.14
N PHE A 482 -30.11 14.06 15.13
CA PHE A 482 -29.27 13.57 14.03
C PHE A 482 -29.23 12.02 13.98
N ALA A 483 -29.29 11.37 15.13
CA ALA A 483 -29.36 9.92 15.19
C ALA A 483 -30.68 9.39 14.61
N ASP A 484 -31.82 10.01 14.95
CA ASP A 484 -33.12 9.63 14.42
C ASP A 484 -33.18 9.85 12.88
N LEU A 485 -32.72 11.00 12.41
CA LEU A 485 -32.62 11.30 10.98
C LEU A 485 -31.76 10.28 10.22
N ASN A 486 -30.67 9.78 10.84
CA ASN A 486 -29.76 8.83 10.22
C ASN A 486 -30.25 7.36 10.28
N LEU A 487 -31.06 7.02 11.27
CA LEU A 487 -31.60 5.65 11.45
C LEU A 487 -32.94 5.46 10.72
N ASN A 488 -33.82 6.44 10.77
CA ASN A 488 -35.21 6.36 10.34
C ASN A 488 -35.51 7.25 9.12
N GLY A 489 -34.60 8.15 8.75
CA GLY A 489 -34.75 9.07 7.62
C GLY A 489 -33.69 8.87 6.53
N ASP A 490 -33.68 9.80 5.58
CA ASP A 490 -32.61 9.94 4.58
C ASP A 490 -31.92 11.29 4.73
N ILE A 491 -30.79 11.30 5.40
CA ILE A 491 -29.97 12.50 5.65
C ILE A 491 -29.58 13.23 4.36
N HIS A 492 -29.37 12.50 3.26
CA HIS A 492 -28.98 13.12 1.99
C HIS A 492 -30.15 13.83 1.32
N SER A 493 -31.37 13.30 1.47
CA SER A 493 -32.57 13.97 1.04
C SER A 493 -32.85 15.20 1.91
N SER A 494 -32.69 15.10 3.20
CA SER A 494 -32.83 16.26 4.11
C SER A 494 -31.80 17.35 3.81
N ASN A 495 -30.56 16.99 3.54
CA ASN A 495 -29.52 17.94 3.12
C ASN A 495 -29.83 18.55 1.75
N ALA A 496 -30.45 17.81 0.83
CA ALA A 496 -30.84 18.36 -0.48
C ALA A 496 -31.84 19.52 -0.32
N PHE A 497 -32.83 19.37 0.52
CA PHE A 497 -33.79 20.47 0.81
C PHE A 497 -33.10 21.64 1.53
N ALA A 498 -32.19 21.38 2.44
CA ALA A 498 -31.44 22.43 3.14
C ALA A 498 -30.52 23.22 2.21
N PHE A 499 -29.85 22.56 1.27
CA PHE A 499 -28.92 23.20 0.32
C PHE A 499 -29.64 23.81 -0.89
N PHE A 500 -30.82 23.29 -1.25
CA PHE A 500 -31.60 23.69 -2.42
C PHE A 500 -33.06 23.96 -2.03
N PRO A 501 -33.37 25.09 -1.35
CA PRO A 501 -34.70 25.35 -0.81
C PRO A 501 -35.83 25.31 -1.84
N HIS A 502 -35.57 25.66 -3.12
CA HIS A 502 -36.53 25.60 -4.22
C HIS A 502 -37.10 24.20 -4.48
N LEU A 503 -36.44 23.14 -3.95
CA LEU A 503 -36.95 21.78 -4.09
C LEU A 503 -38.25 21.55 -3.30
N GLU A 504 -38.51 22.33 -2.25
CA GLU A 504 -39.79 22.25 -1.49
C GLU A 504 -41.01 22.65 -2.31
N GLU A 505 -40.81 23.44 -3.37
CA GLU A 505 -41.87 23.80 -4.32
C GLU A 505 -42.21 22.69 -5.32
N ILE A 506 -41.27 21.75 -5.51
CA ILE A 506 -41.34 20.70 -6.55
C ILE A 506 -41.64 19.34 -5.94
N PHE A 507 -41.09 19.06 -4.75
CA PHE A 507 -41.14 17.75 -4.12
C PHE A 507 -41.65 17.82 -2.69
N ASN A 508 -42.44 16.82 -2.30
CA ASN A 508 -42.90 16.70 -0.92
C ASN A 508 -41.79 16.13 -0.03
N ARG A 509 -41.30 16.91 0.92
CA ARG A 509 -40.25 16.53 1.87
C ARG A 509 -40.56 15.26 2.69
N ASN A 510 -41.85 14.98 2.93
CA ASN A 510 -42.32 13.85 3.71
C ASN A 510 -42.57 12.59 2.87
N ASP A 511 -42.28 12.62 1.58
CA ASP A 511 -42.41 11.45 0.72
C ASP A 511 -41.26 10.48 1.00
N THR A 512 -41.59 9.32 1.57
CA THR A 512 -40.61 8.26 1.93
C THR A 512 -39.98 7.57 0.72
N THR A 513 -40.55 7.73 -0.48
CA THR A 513 -40.06 7.17 -1.74
C THR A 513 -39.24 8.17 -2.57
N LEU A 514 -39.06 9.38 -2.04
CA LEU A 514 -38.39 10.47 -2.72
C LEU A 514 -36.96 10.15 -3.19
N ASN A 515 -36.24 9.33 -2.41
CA ASN A 515 -34.90 8.86 -2.76
C ASN A 515 -34.85 7.98 -4.02
N GLU A 516 -35.98 7.40 -4.42
CA GLU A 516 -36.14 6.59 -5.64
C GLU A 516 -36.56 7.43 -6.85
N ASN A 517 -37.08 8.66 -6.61
CA ASN A 517 -37.54 9.53 -7.66
C ASN A 517 -36.41 9.98 -8.60
N PRO A 518 -36.47 9.67 -9.91
CA PRO A 518 -35.42 9.99 -10.87
C PRO A 518 -35.11 11.49 -11.00
N LEU A 519 -36.09 12.38 -10.80
CA LEU A 519 -35.92 13.82 -10.88
C LEU A 519 -35.28 14.40 -9.60
N PHE A 520 -35.52 13.80 -8.46
CA PHE A 520 -34.91 14.21 -7.18
C PHE A 520 -33.53 13.66 -6.97
N LYS A 521 -33.23 12.45 -7.45
CA LYS A 521 -31.97 11.74 -7.27
C LYS A 521 -30.71 12.55 -7.63
N PRO A 522 -30.66 13.37 -8.68
CA PRO A 522 -29.53 14.24 -8.96
C PRO A 522 -29.23 15.25 -7.84
N TRP A 523 -30.26 15.83 -7.25
CA TRP A 523 -30.15 16.80 -6.15
C TRP A 523 -29.67 16.15 -4.87
N ARG A 524 -30.23 14.99 -4.53
CA ARG A 524 -29.78 14.16 -3.44
C ARG A 524 -28.28 13.79 -3.57
N ASN A 525 -27.82 13.43 -4.78
CA ASN A 525 -26.43 13.11 -5.04
C ASN A 525 -25.51 14.35 -4.93
N LYS A 526 -25.95 15.53 -5.38
CA LYS A 526 -25.23 16.78 -5.16
C LYS A 526 -25.07 17.07 -3.65
N ALA A 527 -26.15 16.95 -2.89
CA ALA A 527 -26.11 17.13 -1.44
C ALA A 527 -25.20 16.13 -0.73
N LYS A 528 -25.15 14.87 -1.20
CA LYS A 528 -24.24 13.84 -0.69
C LYS A 528 -22.76 14.19 -0.88
N THR A 529 -22.41 14.86 -1.98
CA THR A 529 -21.01 15.18 -2.31
C THR A 529 -20.59 16.57 -1.81
N GLY A 530 -21.51 17.38 -1.32
CA GLY A 530 -21.25 18.76 -0.92
C GLY A 530 -20.80 19.65 -2.09
N ARG A 531 -21.18 19.34 -3.32
CA ARG A 531 -20.79 20.04 -4.56
C ARG A 531 -21.99 20.51 -5.35
#